data_bab01bb208298719050f35f7bd2a88ec
#
_entry.id   bab01bb208298719050f35f7bd2a88ec
#
_cell.length_a   1.000
_cell.length_b   1.000
_cell.length_c   1.000
_cell.angle_alpha   90.00
_cell.angle_beta   90.00
_cell.angle_gamma   90.00
#
_symmetry.space_group_name_H-M   'P 1'
#
loop_
_entity.id
_entity.type
_entity.pdbx_description
1 polymer ?
#
loop_
_entity_poly.entity_id
_entity_poly.type
_entity_poly.pdbx_seq_one_letter_code
_entity_poly.pdbx_strand_id
1 'polypeptide(L)'
;HNGDLSLPANFSNQNKLVVNGNLTISGDYDDYLSGNGHLIVLGNVIVDNFINHDFAYVKGQMTAKGLVYADYNDHNFEVMKGISARGIIVSDKATQFEVIKAEFYINEDGSGEGYNWDENIQKTYSLVTADLYDHTEIETDNISNAYPDYDSVADNIVQGLPLFRDKAAPEINEKLKWIETGKLDNF
;
A
#
# COMPACT_ATOMS: atom_id res chain seq x y z
N HIS A 1 -11.81 -21.72 -4.95
CA HIS A 1 -11.46 -22.60 -3.84
C HIS A 1 -12.57 -22.61 -2.78
N ASN A 2 -12.97 -23.77 -2.32
CA ASN A 2 -13.90 -23.91 -1.20
C ASN A 2 -13.14 -24.27 0.09
N GLY A 3 -13.41 -23.52 1.16
CA GLY A 3 -12.71 -23.60 2.42
C GLY A 3 -11.52 -22.66 2.50
N ASP A 4 -10.74 -22.77 3.56
CA ASP A 4 -9.56 -21.94 3.78
C ASP A 4 -8.45 -22.32 2.79
N LEU A 5 -7.75 -21.32 2.29
CA LEU A 5 -6.63 -21.45 1.37
C LEU A 5 -5.36 -20.87 2.00
N SER A 6 -4.30 -21.69 2.03
CA SER A 6 -2.96 -21.25 2.45
C SER A 6 -1.97 -21.39 1.31
N LEU A 7 -1.28 -20.32 1.00
CA LEU A 7 -0.23 -20.24 -0.02
C LEU A 7 1.13 -20.03 0.67
N PRO A 8 2.15 -20.83 0.36
CA PRO A 8 3.38 -20.90 1.16
C PRO A 8 4.44 -19.82 0.84
N ALA A 9 4.22 -18.99 -0.17
CA ALA A 9 5.18 -18.01 -0.66
C ALA A 9 4.44 -16.83 -1.30
N ASN A 10 5.20 -15.89 -1.84
CA ASN A 10 4.66 -14.79 -2.62
C ASN A 10 3.72 -15.29 -3.71
N PHE A 11 2.62 -14.60 -3.90
CA PHE A 11 1.58 -14.99 -4.83
C PHE A 11 1.22 -13.85 -5.78
N SER A 12 1.62 -14.00 -7.03
CA SER A 12 1.19 -13.12 -8.11
C SER A 12 -0.12 -13.63 -8.71
N ASN A 13 -1.18 -12.85 -8.54
CA ASN A 13 -2.51 -13.21 -8.99
C ASN A 13 -2.74 -12.73 -10.43
N GLN A 14 -2.61 -13.60 -11.40
CA GLN A 14 -2.79 -13.29 -12.82
C GLN A 14 -4.19 -13.63 -13.36
N ASN A 15 -5.12 -14.05 -12.50
CA ASN A 15 -6.44 -14.50 -12.90
C ASN A 15 -7.47 -14.18 -11.81
N LYS A 16 -8.70 -14.67 -11.98
CA LYS A 16 -9.74 -14.56 -10.97
C LYS A 16 -9.56 -15.62 -9.89
N LEU A 17 -9.29 -15.20 -8.67
CA LEU A 17 -9.23 -16.05 -7.49
C LEU A 17 -10.43 -15.78 -6.57
N VAL A 18 -11.25 -16.81 -6.35
CA VAL A 18 -12.36 -16.78 -5.38
C VAL A 18 -12.09 -17.78 -4.28
N VAL A 19 -12.03 -17.31 -3.03
CA VAL A 19 -11.85 -18.16 -1.84
C VAL A 19 -13.10 -18.09 -0.97
N ASN A 20 -13.82 -19.20 -0.87
CA ASN A 20 -14.96 -19.35 0.04
C ASN A 20 -14.47 -19.81 1.41
N GLY A 21 -13.75 -18.95 2.11
CA GLY A 21 -13.07 -19.17 3.38
C GLY A 21 -12.05 -18.09 3.64
N ASN A 22 -11.07 -18.35 4.49
CA ASN A 22 -9.96 -17.46 4.75
C ASN A 22 -8.83 -17.67 3.73
N LEU A 23 -8.08 -16.62 3.42
CA LEU A 23 -6.87 -16.67 2.62
C LEU A 23 -5.67 -16.28 3.49
N THR A 24 -4.66 -17.16 3.54
CA THR A 24 -3.38 -16.87 4.17
C THR A 24 -2.27 -17.03 3.13
N ILE A 25 -1.47 -15.99 2.94
CA ILE A 25 -0.28 -16.01 2.08
C ILE A 25 0.93 -15.79 2.98
N SER A 26 1.88 -16.74 2.97
CA SER A 26 3.13 -16.65 3.75
C SER A 26 4.18 -15.83 3.01
N GLY A 27 3.81 -14.65 2.53
CA GLY A 27 4.59 -13.75 1.71
C GLY A 27 3.70 -12.64 1.19
N ASP A 28 4.08 -12.09 0.05
CA ASP A 28 3.41 -10.96 -0.57
C ASP A 28 2.32 -11.39 -1.55
N TYR A 29 1.28 -10.59 -1.65
CA TYR A 29 0.29 -10.63 -2.72
C TYR A 29 0.55 -9.51 -3.71
N ASP A 30 0.50 -9.84 -4.99
CA ASP A 30 0.65 -8.90 -6.07
C ASP A 30 -0.28 -9.28 -7.25
N ASP A 31 -0.97 -8.32 -7.83
CA ASP A 31 -1.76 -8.50 -9.06
C ASP A 31 -1.40 -7.48 -10.16
N TYR A 32 -0.29 -6.75 -9.98
CA TYR A 32 0.15 -5.67 -10.85
C TYR A 32 0.33 -6.06 -12.32
N LEU A 33 0.94 -7.21 -12.59
CA LEU A 33 1.27 -7.62 -13.96
C LEU A 33 0.11 -8.28 -14.70
N SER A 34 -1.05 -8.45 -14.05
CA SER A 34 -2.08 -9.34 -14.59
C SER A 34 -3.08 -8.64 -15.52
N GLY A 35 -3.46 -7.41 -15.21
CA GLY A 35 -4.58 -6.71 -15.84
C GLY A 35 -5.94 -7.45 -15.73
N ASN A 36 -6.00 -8.56 -14.97
CA ASN A 36 -7.19 -9.38 -14.73
C ASN A 36 -7.15 -10.13 -13.40
N GLY A 37 -6.34 -9.68 -12.45
CA GLY A 37 -6.05 -10.33 -11.18
C GLY A 37 -7.13 -10.17 -10.10
N HIS A 38 -8.38 -10.40 -10.41
CA HIS A 38 -9.47 -10.22 -9.46
C HIS A 38 -9.39 -11.15 -8.26
N LEU A 39 -9.49 -10.61 -7.05
CA LEU A 39 -9.50 -11.34 -5.79
C LEU A 39 -10.86 -11.19 -5.08
N ILE A 40 -11.48 -12.31 -4.71
CA ILE A 40 -12.67 -12.33 -3.86
C ILE A 40 -12.44 -13.30 -2.72
N VAL A 41 -12.44 -12.82 -1.47
CA VAL A 41 -12.31 -13.66 -0.27
C VAL A 41 -13.53 -13.46 0.62
N LEU A 42 -14.25 -14.54 0.90
CA LEU A 42 -15.45 -14.49 1.74
C LEU A 42 -15.14 -14.61 3.25
N GLY A 43 -13.90 -14.87 3.61
CA GLY A 43 -13.36 -14.84 4.96
C GLY A 43 -12.39 -13.68 5.19
N ASN A 44 -11.37 -13.93 6.00
CA ASN A 44 -10.30 -12.98 6.30
C ASN A 44 -9.10 -13.19 5.37
N VAL A 45 -8.25 -12.17 5.24
CA VAL A 45 -6.97 -12.24 4.54
C VAL A 45 -5.84 -11.97 5.52
N ILE A 46 -4.78 -12.78 5.44
CA ILE A 46 -3.50 -12.55 6.12
C ILE A 46 -2.39 -12.65 5.08
N VAL A 47 -1.50 -11.63 5.05
CA VAL A 47 -0.44 -11.50 4.05
C VAL A 47 0.74 -10.71 4.63
N ASP A 48 1.92 -10.79 4.03
CA ASP A 48 3.04 -9.94 4.43
C ASP A 48 2.88 -8.52 3.84
N ASN A 49 2.85 -8.37 2.51
CA ASN A 49 2.46 -7.13 1.85
C ASN A 49 1.34 -7.41 0.84
N PHE A 50 0.51 -6.40 0.55
CA PHE A 50 -0.61 -6.52 -0.38
C PHE A 50 -0.57 -5.40 -1.40
N ILE A 51 -0.20 -5.73 -2.63
CA ILE A 51 -0.14 -4.79 -3.76
C ILE A 51 -1.30 -5.10 -4.69
N ASN A 52 -2.21 -4.14 -4.81
CA ASN A 52 -3.45 -4.32 -5.55
C ASN A 52 -3.61 -3.27 -6.65
N HIS A 53 -3.61 -3.74 -7.86
CA HIS A 53 -3.90 -2.96 -9.06
C HIS A 53 -5.33 -3.23 -9.58
N ASP A 54 -5.75 -4.47 -9.52
CA ASP A 54 -7.03 -4.94 -10.01
C ASP A 54 -8.14 -4.90 -8.92
N PHE A 55 -9.25 -5.58 -9.18
CA PHE A 55 -10.36 -5.69 -8.23
C PHE A 55 -10.04 -6.58 -7.06
N ALA A 56 -10.27 -6.09 -5.82
CA ALA A 56 -10.19 -6.92 -4.64
C ALA A 56 -11.39 -6.69 -3.70
N TYR A 57 -12.00 -7.79 -3.26
CA TYR A 57 -13.09 -7.81 -2.29
C TYR A 57 -12.79 -8.79 -1.15
N VAL A 58 -12.79 -8.31 0.08
CA VAL A 58 -12.62 -9.11 1.29
C VAL A 58 -13.81 -8.88 2.21
N LYS A 59 -14.63 -9.91 2.38
CA LYS A 59 -15.81 -9.84 3.26
C LYS A 59 -15.45 -9.73 4.73
N GLY A 60 -14.34 -10.32 5.14
CA GLY A 60 -13.81 -10.30 6.49
C GLY A 60 -12.87 -9.12 6.76
N GLN A 61 -11.90 -9.37 7.64
CA GLN A 61 -10.80 -8.47 7.93
C GLN A 61 -9.59 -8.78 7.03
N MET A 62 -8.80 -7.77 6.71
CA MET A 62 -7.49 -7.92 6.12
C MET A 62 -6.41 -7.55 7.13
N THR A 63 -5.38 -8.38 7.23
CA THR A 63 -4.17 -8.08 7.99
C THR A 63 -2.96 -8.25 7.11
N ALA A 64 -2.28 -7.15 6.81
CA ALA A 64 -0.95 -7.14 6.21
C ALA A 64 0.08 -6.82 7.29
N LYS A 65 1.21 -7.55 7.33
CA LYS A 65 2.28 -7.29 8.30
C LYS A 65 3.05 -6.01 7.95
N GLY A 66 3.13 -5.71 6.66
CA GLY A 66 3.85 -4.58 6.08
C GLY A 66 2.91 -3.58 5.41
N LEU A 67 3.08 -3.42 4.11
CA LEU A 67 2.40 -2.42 3.30
C LEU A 67 1.15 -3.00 2.64
N VAL A 68 0.10 -2.18 2.59
CA VAL A 68 -0.99 -2.31 1.63
C VAL A 68 -0.88 -1.14 0.68
N TYR A 69 -0.71 -1.43 -0.61
CA TYR A 69 -0.70 -0.42 -1.65
C TYR A 69 -1.77 -0.76 -2.69
N ALA A 70 -2.70 0.14 -2.89
CA ALA A 70 -3.77 0.01 -3.85
C ALA A 70 -3.72 1.18 -4.83
N ASP A 71 -3.65 0.87 -6.12
CA ASP A 71 -3.53 1.81 -7.22
C ASP A 71 -4.47 1.42 -8.37
N TYR A 72 -4.78 2.37 -9.27
CA TYR A 72 -5.56 2.20 -10.49
C TYR A 72 -7.08 2.28 -10.32
N ASN A 73 -7.70 3.26 -10.99
CA ASN A 73 -9.07 3.71 -10.77
C ASN A 73 -10.19 2.87 -11.42
N ASP A 74 -9.87 1.93 -12.31
CA ASP A 74 -10.90 1.15 -13.02
C ASP A 74 -11.55 0.08 -12.13
N HIS A 75 -10.97 -0.22 -10.96
CA HIS A 75 -11.41 -1.29 -10.08
C HIS A 75 -11.45 -0.87 -8.61
N ASN A 76 -12.38 -1.45 -7.84
CA ASN A 76 -12.53 -1.18 -6.41
C ASN A 76 -11.67 -2.12 -5.56
N PHE A 77 -11.24 -1.60 -4.40
CA PHE A 77 -10.69 -2.39 -3.32
C PHE A 77 -11.55 -2.24 -2.06
N GLU A 78 -12.18 -3.31 -1.65
CA GLU A 78 -13.17 -3.32 -0.56
C GLU A 78 -12.81 -4.32 0.53
N VAL A 79 -12.76 -3.88 1.80
CA VAL A 79 -12.57 -4.72 2.99
C VAL A 79 -13.66 -4.41 4.00
N MET A 80 -14.64 -5.31 4.09
CA MET A 80 -15.92 -5.02 4.73
C MET A 80 -15.87 -4.93 6.26
N LYS A 81 -14.88 -5.52 6.93
CA LYS A 81 -14.74 -5.44 8.39
C LYS A 81 -13.52 -4.66 8.87
N GLY A 82 -12.74 -4.17 7.92
CA GLY A 82 -11.59 -3.34 8.22
C GLY A 82 -10.24 -3.95 7.87
N ILE A 83 -9.26 -3.08 7.81
CA ILE A 83 -7.91 -3.36 7.36
C ILE A 83 -6.90 -2.98 8.44
N SER A 84 -5.89 -3.82 8.63
CA SER A 84 -4.75 -3.55 9.51
C SER A 84 -3.45 -3.79 8.77
N ALA A 85 -2.56 -2.80 8.79
CA ALA A 85 -1.25 -2.88 8.17
C ALA A 85 -0.25 -1.99 8.91
N ARG A 86 1.04 -2.11 8.61
CA ARG A 86 2.02 -1.12 9.05
C ARG A 86 1.86 0.19 8.30
N GLY A 87 1.63 0.13 6.99
CA GLY A 87 1.30 1.29 6.16
C GLY A 87 0.20 0.97 5.16
N ILE A 88 -0.60 1.96 4.80
CA ILE A 88 -1.62 1.86 3.76
C ILE A 88 -1.47 3.06 2.84
N ILE A 89 -1.34 2.79 1.55
CA ILE A 89 -1.31 3.79 0.47
C ILE A 89 -2.43 3.46 -0.50
N VAL A 90 -3.25 4.44 -0.79
CA VAL A 90 -4.29 4.39 -1.81
C VAL A 90 -4.04 5.53 -2.78
N SER A 91 -3.73 5.17 -4.03
CA SER A 91 -3.50 6.09 -5.13
C SER A 91 -4.51 5.78 -6.22
N ASP A 92 -5.21 6.80 -6.70
CA ASP A 92 -6.18 6.71 -7.81
C ASP A 92 -7.08 5.46 -7.78
N LYS A 93 -7.59 5.07 -6.59
CA LYS A 93 -8.40 3.87 -6.41
C LYS A 93 -9.58 4.06 -5.48
N ALA A 94 -10.77 3.67 -5.93
CA ALA A 94 -11.96 3.64 -5.08
C ALA A 94 -11.82 2.54 -4.01
N THR A 95 -11.93 2.94 -2.73
CA THR A 95 -11.79 2.01 -1.60
C THR A 95 -12.98 2.08 -0.65
N GLN A 96 -13.27 0.94 0.01
CA GLN A 96 -14.22 0.88 1.11
C GLN A 96 -13.64 0.07 2.27
N PHE A 97 -13.36 0.73 3.39
CA PHE A 97 -12.89 0.11 4.62
C PHE A 97 -13.77 0.52 5.79
N GLU A 98 -14.31 -0.43 6.59
CA GLU A 98 -15.08 -0.10 7.79
C GLU A 98 -14.18 0.49 8.89
N VAL A 99 -12.99 -0.07 9.06
CA VAL A 99 -12.01 0.36 10.08
C VAL A 99 -10.61 0.30 9.48
N ILE A 100 -9.82 1.34 9.70
CA ILE A 100 -8.41 1.40 9.29
C ILE A 100 -7.53 1.42 10.55
N LYS A 101 -6.51 0.53 10.60
CA LYS A 101 -5.47 0.51 11.62
C LYS A 101 -4.11 0.45 10.95
N ALA A 102 -3.38 1.56 10.97
CA ALA A 102 -2.05 1.66 10.37
C ALA A 102 -1.19 2.68 11.13
N GLU A 103 0.15 2.57 11.00
CA GLU A 103 1.08 3.58 11.49
C GLU A 103 0.98 4.86 10.64
N PHE A 104 0.74 4.70 9.31
CA PHE A 104 0.38 5.77 8.40
C PHE A 104 -0.68 5.31 7.40
N TYR A 105 -1.49 6.24 6.94
CA TYR A 105 -2.49 6.04 5.89
C TYR A 105 -2.44 7.21 4.91
N ILE A 106 -2.13 6.92 3.66
CA ILE A 106 -2.17 7.88 2.56
C ILE A 106 -3.38 7.54 1.69
N ASN A 107 -4.18 8.54 1.38
CA ASN A 107 -5.25 8.47 0.41
C ASN A 107 -5.13 9.70 -0.48
N GLU A 108 -4.82 9.51 -1.75
CA GLU A 108 -4.60 10.60 -2.70
C GLU A 108 -5.81 11.53 -2.81
N ASP A 109 -7.02 11.00 -2.75
CA ASP A 109 -8.24 11.81 -2.75
C ASP A 109 -8.37 12.74 -1.54
N GLY A 110 -7.52 12.58 -0.51
CA GLY A 110 -7.54 13.39 0.70
C GLY A 110 -8.86 13.36 1.46
N SER A 111 -9.74 12.42 1.12
CA SER A 111 -11.08 12.31 1.70
C SER A 111 -11.08 11.44 2.94
N GLY A 112 -11.60 11.97 4.03
CA GLY A 112 -11.82 11.24 5.28
C GLY A 112 -11.91 12.19 6.46
N GLU A 113 -12.88 11.99 7.35
CA GLU A 113 -13.00 12.76 8.58
C GLU A 113 -11.77 12.48 9.47
N GLY A 114 -11.02 13.54 9.83
CA GLY A 114 -9.79 13.44 10.64
C GLY A 114 -8.53 13.01 9.86
N TYR A 115 -8.57 12.99 8.53
CA TYR A 115 -7.39 12.70 7.73
C TYR A 115 -6.38 13.85 7.80
N ASN A 116 -5.15 13.57 8.23
CA ASN A 116 -4.05 14.52 8.28
C ASN A 116 -2.97 14.12 7.28
N TRP A 117 -2.96 14.75 6.12
CA TRP A 117 -2.04 14.49 5.02
C TRP A 117 -0.58 14.65 5.46
N ASP A 118 -0.23 15.80 6.03
CA ASP A 118 1.15 16.12 6.40
C ASP A 118 1.73 15.13 7.41
N GLU A 119 0.95 14.75 8.43
CA GLU A 119 1.39 13.77 9.42
C GLU A 119 1.63 12.38 8.79
N ASN A 120 0.76 11.96 7.89
CA ASN A 120 0.90 10.66 7.22
C ASN A 120 2.11 10.65 6.27
N ILE A 121 2.32 11.71 5.50
CA ILE A 121 3.51 11.87 4.65
C ILE A 121 4.79 11.83 5.50
N GLN A 122 4.86 12.57 6.60
CA GLN A 122 6.01 12.55 7.50
C GLN A 122 6.31 11.15 8.05
N LYS A 123 5.28 10.43 8.48
CA LYS A 123 5.42 9.04 8.95
C LYS A 123 5.91 8.12 7.85
N THR A 124 5.38 8.25 6.63
CA THR A 124 5.79 7.45 5.48
C THR A 124 7.28 7.63 5.20
N TYR A 125 7.75 8.86 5.09
CA TYR A 125 9.17 9.14 4.90
C TYR A 125 10.07 8.58 6.01
N SER A 126 9.60 8.54 7.26
CA SER A 126 10.38 8.00 8.37
C SER A 126 10.48 6.48 8.36
N LEU A 127 9.51 5.79 7.78
CA LEU A 127 9.35 4.34 7.88
C LEU A 127 9.72 3.61 6.60
N VAL A 128 9.47 4.21 5.45
CA VAL A 128 9.65 3.59 4.13
C VAL A 128 11.07 3.85 3.59
N THR A 129 11.60 2.92 2.81
CA THR A 129 12.94 3.06 2.21
C THR A 129 12.98 4.16 1.15
N ALA A 130 14.12 4.85 1.03
CA ALA A 130 14.23 6.04 0.19
C ALA A 130 14.19 5.73 -1.32
N ASP A 131 14.58 4.53 -1.71
CA ASP A 131 14.59 4.02 -3.08
C ASP A 131 13.20 3.77 -3.67
N LEU A 132 12.15 3.81 -2.82
CA LEU A 132 10.77 3.69 -3.26
C LEU A 132 10.15 5.01 -3.73
N TYR A 133 10.87 6.12 -3.64
CA TYR A 133 10.40 7.41 -4.10
C TYR A 133 11.00 7.75 -5.46
N ASP A 134 10.17 8.13 -6.42
CA ASP A 134 10.67 8.69 -7.68
C ASP A 134 11.31 10.06 -7.42
N HIS A 135 12.66 10.09 -7.47
CA HIS A 135 13.43 11.30 -7.24
C HIS A 135 13.39 12.28 -8.43
N THR A 136 12.93 11.85 -9.61
CA THR A 136 12.89 12.70 -10.81
C THR A 136 11.71 13.67 -10.80
N GLU A 137 10.65 13.35 -10.06
CA GLU A 137 9.43 14.15 -10.01
C GLU A 137 9.31 15.04 -8.75
N ILE A 138 10.20 14.89 -7.77
CA ILE A 138 10.20 15.72 -6.54
C ILE A 138 10.47 17.22 -6.84
N GLU A 139 10.96 17.55 -8.04
CA GLU A 139 11.22 18.95 -8.46
C GLU A 139 9.96 19.71 -8.89
N THR A 140 8.82 19.05 -9.01
CA THR A 140 7.55 19.72 -9.34
C THR A 140 6.73 19.92 -8.08
N ASP A 141 6.06 21.07 -7.93
CA ASP A 141 5.16 21.42 -6.81
C ASP A 141 3.95 20.46 -6.67
N ASN A 142 4.08 19.24 -7.10
CA ASN A 142 3.00 18.25 -7.15
C ASN A 142 3.06 17.32 -5.93
N ILE A 143 2.07 17.44 -5.06
CA ILE A 143 1.91 16.65 -3.82
C ILE A 143 1.79 15.13 -4.11
N SER A 144 1.36 14.72 -5.32
CA SER A 144 1.26 13.32 -5.70
C SER A 144 2.59 12.56 -5.62
N ASN A 145 3.73 13.26 -5.64
CA ASN A 145 5.07 12.67 -5.58
C ASN A 145 5.63 12.59 -4.16
N ALA A 146 4.83 12.92 -3.15
CA ALA A 146 5.25 12.90 -1.75
C ALA A 146 5.13 11.51 -1.09
N TYR A 147 4.64 10.49 -1.78
CA TYR A 147 4.54 9.11 -1.28
C TYR A 147 5.28 8.13 -2.21
N PRO A 148 5.55 6.89 -1.75
CA PRO A 148 6.26 5.89 -2.54
C PRO A 148 5.60 5.63 -3.88
N ASP A 149 6.42 5.60 -4.94
CA ASP A 149 5.98 5.26 -6.28
C ASP A 149 5.52 3.80 -6.37
N TYR A 150 4.39 3.57 -7.06
CA TYR A 150 3.78 2.24 -7.15
C TYR A 150 4.69 1.22 -7.84
N ASP A 151 5.29 1.59 -8.96
CA ASP A 151 6.16 0.70 -9.74
C ASP A 151 7.40 0.31 -8.92
N SER A 152 8.00 1.27 -8.21
CA SER A 152 9.14 1.04 -7.32
C SER A 152 8.79 0.09 -6.16
N VAL A 153 7.58 0.22 -5.59
CA VAL A 153 7.10 -0.69 -4.54
C VAL A 153 6.89 -2.10 -5.09
N ALA A 154 6.24 -2.23 -6.25
CA ALA A 154 6.00 -3.52 -6.90
C ALA A 154 7.31 -4.21 -7.27
N ASP A 155 8.27 -3.48 -7.84
CA ASP A 155 9.60 -3.98 -8.21
C ASP A 155 10.38 -4.47 -6.98
N ASN A 156 10.36 -3.74 -5.87
CA ASN A 156 11.03 -4.15 -4.63
C ASN A 156 10.44 -5.45 -4.08
N ILE A 157 9.12 -5.61 -4.13
CA ILE A 157 8.45 -6.86 -3.73
C ILE A 157 8.89 -8.03 -4.60
N VAL A 158 8.90 -7.86 -5.92
CA VAL A 158 9.34 -8.92 -6.87
C VAL A 158 10.80 -9.30 -6.61
N GLN A 159 11.65 -8.34 -6.27
CA GLN A 159 13.07 -8.55 -5.97
C GLN A 159 13.33 -9.03 -4.53
N GLY A 160 12.32 -9.06 -3.67
CA GLY A 160 12.46 -9.40 -2.24
C GLY A 160 13.23 -8.36 -1.45
N LEU A 161 13.22 -7.11 -1.89
CA LEU A 161 13.86 -5.99 -1.22
C LEU A 161 12.96 -5.42 -0.11
N PRO A 162 13.55 -4.83 0.96
CA PRO A 162 12.77 -4.32 2.07
C PRO A 162 11.98 -3.07 1.66
N LEU A 163 10.69 -3.00 2.04
CA LEU A 163 9.86 -1.82 1.87
C LEU A 163 10.00 -0.83 3.04
N PHE A 164 10.39 -1.32 4.21
CA PHE A 164 10.50 -0.54 5.43
C PHE A 164 11.94 -0.52 5.92
N ARG A 165 12.33 0.60 6.50
CA ARG A 165 13.62 0.75 7.18
C ARG A 165 13.62 -0.02 8.49
N ASP A 166 14.76 -0.63 8.85
CA ASP A 166 14.95 -1.30 10.14
C ASP A 166 14.87 -0.32 11.32
N LYS A 167 15.25 0.94 11.08
CA LYS A 167 15.19 2.04 12.06
C LYS A 167 14.76 3.31 11.36
N ALA A 168 13.89 4.10 11.98
CA ALA A 168 13.55 5.44 11.50
C ALA A 168 14.83 6.26 11.26
N ALA A 169 15.00 6.77 10.04
CA ALA A 169 16.22 7.49 9.70
C ALA A 169 16.21 8.90 10.31
N PRO A 170 17.28 9.30 10.99
CA PRO A 170 17.39 10.65 11.55
C PRO A 170 17.58 11.75 10.48
N GLU A 171 17.90 11.39 9.24
CA GLU A 171 18.25 12.32 8.16
C GLU A 171 17.06 12.97 7.45
N ILE A 172 15.86 12.67 7.89
CA ILE A 172 14.61 13.11 7.26
C ILE A 172 14.31 14.58 7.53
N ASN A 173 14.90 15.16 8.56
CA ASN A 173 14.62 16.54 8.94
C ASN A 173 14.91 17.59 7.85
N GLU A 174 15.78 17.33 6.88
CA GLU A 174 16.06 18.26 5.80
C GLU A 174 15.06 18.14 4.64
N LYS A 175 14.62 16.92 4.29
CA LYS A 175 13.58 16.73 3.27
C LYS A 175 12.19 17.14 3.79
N LEU A 176 11.89 16.88 5.07
CA LEU A 176 10.66 17.35 5.71
C LEU A 176 10.61 18.88 5.77
N LYS A 177 11.74 19.56 5.89
CA LYS A 177 11.83 21.01 5.78
C LYS A 177 11.36 21.54 4.43
N TRP A 178 11.57 20.78 3.37
CA TRP A 178 11.07 21.15 2.05
C TRP A 178 9.54 21.08 1.96
N ILE A 179 8.92 20.02 2.52
CA ILE A 179 7.46 19.88 2.57
C ILE A 179 6.85 21.02 3.40
N GLU A 180 7.48 21.41 4.52
CA GLU A 180 7.03 22.52 5.35
C GLU A 180 7.28 23.90 4.76
N THR A 181 8.33 24.08 3.95
CA THR A 181 8.77 25.39 3.49
C THR A 181 8.57 25.62 1.99
N GLY A 182 8.25 24.58 1.21
CA GLY A 182 8.15 24.67 -0.26
C GLY A 182 9.45 25.06 -0.95
N LYS A 183 10.61 24.88 -0.29
CA LYS A 183 11.91 25.25 -0.84
C LYS A 183 12.92 24.13 -0.60
N LEU A 184 13.45 23.58 -1.69
CA LEU A 184 14.72 22.89 -1.70
C LEU A 184 15.84 23.92 -1.53
N ASP A 185 16.42 24.05 -0.35
CA ASP A 185 17.66 24.76 -0.19
C ASP A 185 18.78 23.84 -0.72
N ASN A 186 19.18 24.11 -1.97
CA ASN A 186 20.40 23.69 -2.67
C ASN A 186 21.11 22.42 -2.18
N PHE A 187 20.99 21.37 -2.95
CA PHE A 187 21.99 20.30 -3.01
C PHE A 187 22.98 20.58 -4.15
#